data_1faa9a4f9c476e8e61f4efa4335a44e9
#
_entry.id   1faa9a4f9c476e8e61f4efa4335a44e9
#
_cell.length_a   1.000
_cell.length_b   1.000
_cell.length_c   1.000
_cell.angle_alpha   90.00
_cell.angle_beta   90.00
_cell.angle_gamma   90.00
#
_symmetry.space_group_name_H-M   'P 1'
#
loop_
_entity.id
_entity.type
_entity.pdbx_description
1 polymer ?
#
loop_
_entity_poly.entity_id
_entity_poly.type
_entity_poly.pdbx_seq_one_letter_code
_entity_poly.pdbx_strand_id
1 'polypeptide(L)'
;MLTGTVASNAPIVPISAQLKYNIDAILEYIVKRIPPPVRDFTADPRLIVIRSFDVNKPGAEIAQLKGGVAGGSILTGILKLGDEIEIRPGVVTKDADGRMSCIPIFSRIVTLFAEQNDLKFAVPGGLIGIFHVVLERC
;
A
#
# COMPACT_ATOMS: atom_id res chain seq x y z
N MET A 1 5.86 19.39 -26.31
CA MET A 1 6.83 18.29 -26.19
C MET A 1 7.03 17.96 -24.73
N LEU A 2 6.89 16.67 -24.34
CA LEU A 2 7.07 16.21 -22.94
C LEU A 2 8.55 15.87 -22.68
N THR A 3 9.44 16.80 -23.00
CA THR A 3 10.89 16.62 -22.78
C THR A 3 11.20 16.60 -21.28
N GLY A 4 12.04 15.66 -20.83
CA GLY A 4 12.44 15.52 -19.43
C GLY A 4 11.47 14.74 -18.53
N THR A 5 10.44 14.12 -19.10
CA THR A 5 9.52 13.22 -18.38
C THR A 5 9.67 11.79 -18.87
N VAL A 6 9.10 10.82 -18.13
CA VAL A 6 9.03 9.40 -18.54
C VAL A 6 8.28 9.20 -19.85
N ALA A 7 7.48 10.15 -20.28
CA ALA A 7 6.76 10.17 -21.55
C ALA A 7 7.59 10.72 -22.72
N SER A 8 8.84 11.16 -22.47
CA SER A 8 9.74 11.62 -23.53
C SER A 8 10.03 10.45 -24.47
N ASN A 9 9.78 10.67 -25.75
CA ASN A 9 9.92 9.67 -26.82
C ASN A 9 8.98 8.45 -26.69
N ALA A 10 7.93 8.54 -25.85
CA ALA A 10 6.93 7.50 -25.80
C ALA A 10 6.14 7.43 -27.12
N PRO A 11 5.83 6.23 -27.63
CA PRO A 11 5.02 6.07 -28.83
C PRO A 11 3.59 6.54 -28.58
N ILE A 12 2.98 7.12 -29.61
CA ILE A 12 1.56 7.49 -29.59
C ILE A 12 0.83 6.45 -30.47
N VAL A 13 -0.01 5.67 -29.85
CA VAL A 13 -0.79 4.63 -30.55
C VAL A 13 -2.27 5.02 -30.56
N PRO A 14 -2.84 5.38 -31.72
CA PRO A 14 -4.28 5.62 -31.83
C PRO A 14 -5.03 4.28 -31.68
N ILE A 15 -6.01 4.26 -30.78
CA ILE A 15 -6.83 3.08 -30.51
C ILE A 15 -8.31 3.38 -30.56
N SER A 16 -9.11 2.38 -30.84
CA SER A 16 -10.56 2.37 -30.64
C SER A 16 -10.97 1.11 -29.88
N ALA A 17 -11.34 1.26 -28.62
CA ALA A 17 -11.79 0.14 -27.80
C ALA A 17 -13.08 -0.49 -28.35
N GLN A 18 -14.01 0.35 -28.85
CA GLN A 18 -15.27 -0.09 -29.41
C GLN A 18 -15.08 -0.92 -30.69
N LEU A 19 -14.17 -0.50 -31.56
CA LEU A 19 -13.85 -1.18 -32.82
C LEU A 19 -12.76 -2.24 -32.67
N LYS A 20 -12.19 -2.39 -31.48
CA LYS A 20 -11.02 -3.22 -31.18
C LYS A 20 -9.80 -2.92 -32.06
N TYR A 21 -9.72 -1.67 -32.57
CA TYR A 21 -8.63 -1.24 -33.43
C TYR A 21 -7.37 -0.97 -32.62
N ASN A 22 -6.23 -1.50 -33.06
CA ASN A 22 -4.89 -1.38 -32.44
C ASN A 22 -4.80 -1.79 -30.96
N ILE A 23 -5.73 -2.58 -30.44
CA ILE A 23 -5.65 -3.09 -29.07
C ILE A 23 -4.45 -4.03 -28.92
N ASP A 24 -4.24 -4.91 -29.90
CA ASP A 24 -3.11 -5.86 -29.90
C ASP A 24 -1.76 -5.12 -29.89
N ALA A 25 -1.64 -4.03 -30.67
CA ALA A 25 -0.44 -3.22 -30.73
C ALA A 25 -0.11 -2.59 -29.34
N ILE A 26 -1.12 -2.06 -28.63
CA ILE A 26 -0.89 -1.48 -27.30
C ILE A 26 -0.53 -2.56 -26.27
N LEU A 27 -1.17 -3.74 -26.35
CA LEU A 27 -0.83 -4.87 -25.48
C LEU A 27 0.61 -5.35 -25.71
N GLU A 28 1.03 -5.44 -26.96
CA GLU A 28 2.39 -5.78 -27.33
C GLU A 28 3.40 -4.76 -26.78
N TYR A 29 3.10 -3.47 -26.88
CA TYR A 29 3.93 -2.41 -26.31
C TYR A 29 4.04 -2.51 -24.78
N ILE A 30 2.93 -2.75 -24.09
CA ILE A 30 2.93 -2.91 -22.63
C ILE A 30 3.85 -4.07 -22.23
N VAL A 31 3.68 -5.23 -22.87
CA VAL A 31 4.47 -6.42 -22.52
C VAL A 31 5.95 -6.28 -22.87
N LYS A 32 6.26 -5.69 -24.04
CA LYS A 32 7.66 -5.60 -24.52
C LYS A 32 8.43 -4.38 -24.03
N ARG A 33 7.76 -3.29 -23.68
CA ARG A 33 8.40 -2.00 -23.40
C ARG A 33 8.29 -1.53 -21.95
N ILE A 34 7.38 -2.10 -21.17
CA ILE A 34 7.26 -1.78 -19.75
C ILE A 34 7.82 -2.96 -18.95
N PRO A 35 9.10 -2.91 -18.54
CA PRO A 35 9.68 -3.99 -17.76
C PRO A 35 9.07 -4.01 -16.35
N PRO A 36 8.89 -5.19 -15.74
CA PRO A 36 8.55 -5.28 -14.33
C PRO A 36 9.59 -4.53 -13.50
N PRO A 37 9.19 -3.72 -12.53
CA PRO A 37 10.14 -3.03 -11.67
C PRO A 37 10.93 -4.02 -10.82
N VAL A 38 12.24 -3.76 -10.69
CA VAL A 38 13.10 -4.53 -9.78
C VAL A 38 12.66 -4.25 -8.34
N ARG A 39 12.38 -5.30 -7.59
CA ARG A 39 11.94 -5.22 -6.19
C ARG A 39 12.99 -5.86 -5.29
N ASP A 40 13.25 -5.21 -4.15
CA ASP A 40 14.12 -5.76 -3.12
C ASP A 40 13.27 -6.50 -2.09
N PHE A 41 13.40 -7.84 -2.07
CA PHE A 41 12.68 -8.72 -1.14
C PHE A 41 13.45 -8.95 0.15
N THR A 42 14.72 -8.55 0.20
CA THR A 42 15.62 -8.79 1.33
C THR A 42 15.75 -7.60 2.27
N ALA A 43 15.39 -6.42 1.81
CA ALA A 43 15.38 -5.21 2.62
C ALA A 43 14.30 -5.24 3.69
N ASP A 44 14.40 -4.35 4.67
CA ASP A 44 13.39 -4.15 5.69
C ASP A 44 12.02 -3.84 5.06
N PRO A 45 10.95 -4.49 5.54
CA PRO A 45 9.63 -4.30 4.97
C PRO A 45 9.15 -2.85 5.11
N ARG A 46 8.70 -2.29 4.00
CA ARG A 46 8.09 -0.95 3.95
C ARG A 46 6.82 -0.99 3.13
N LEU A 47 5.73 -0.53 3.72
CA LEU A 47 4.44 -0.39 3.07
C LEU A 47 3.99 1.07 3.10
N ILE A 48 3.55 1.59 1.98
CA ILE A 48 2.86 2.88 1.91
C ILE A 48 1.37 2.63 2.07
N VAL A 49 0.77 3.20 3.12
CA VAL A 49 -0.68 3.17 3.32
C VAL A 49 -1.33 4.22 2.41
N ILE A 50 -2.24 3.76 1.55
CA ILE A 50 -3.00 4.60 0.63
C ILE A 50 -4.37 4.90 1.22
N ARG A 51 -4.96 3.92 1.91
CA ARG A 51 -6.26 4.03 2.56
C ARG A 51 -6.27 3.27 3.87
N SER A 52 -7.05 3.77 4.82
CA SER A 52 -7.38 3.07 6.06
C SER A 52 -8.88 2.89 6.17
N PHE A 53 -9.30 1.79 6.76
CA PHE A 53 -10.70 1.46 6.97
C PHE A 53 -10.92 1.14 8.45
N ASP A 54 -11.92 1.79 9.03
CA ASP A 54 -12.39 1.44 10.35
C ASP A 54 -13.33 0.22 10.22
N VAL A 55 -12.99 -0.85 10.94
CA VAL A 55 -13.77 -2.10 10.98
C VAL A 55 -14.63 -2.20 12.23
N ASN A 56 -14.63 -1.18 13.06
CA ASN A 56 -15.39 -1.15 14.29
C ASN A 56 -16.82 -0.69 14.02
N LYS A 57 -17.78 -1.24 14.78
CA LYS A 57 -19.16 -0.80 14.67
C LYS A 57 -19.29 0.62 15.23
N PRO A 58 -20.12 1.50 14.61
CA PRO A 58 -20.41 2.80 15.18
C PRO A 58 -20.95 2.66 16.62
N GLY A 59 -20.36 3.41 17.57
CA GLY A 59 -20.72 3.34 18.98
C GLY A 59 -20.13 2.19 19.78
N ALA A 60 -19.15 1.45 19.23
CA ALA A 60 -18.42 0.44 19.98
C ALA A 60 -17.67 1.07 21.15
N GLU A 61 -17.68 0.41 22.30
CA GLU A 61 -16.88 0.81 23.47
C GLU A 61 -15.40 0.63 23.18
N ILE A 62 -14.55 1.44 23.83
CA ILE A 62 -13.09 1.44 23.62
C ILE A 62 -12.52 0.03 23.82
N ALA A 63 -13.00 -0.72 24.81
CA ALA A 63 -12.58 -2.09 25.09
C ALA A 63 -12.95 -3.12 24.00
N GLN A 64 -13.87 -2.76 23.09
CA GLN A 64 -14.36 -3.61 22.00
C GLN A 64 -13.73 -3.28 20.63
N LEU A 65 -12.86 -2.29 20.59
CA LEU A 65 -12.20 -1.89 19.35
C LEU A 65 -11.25 -3.00 18.86
N LYS A 66 -11.42 -3.39 17.59
CA LYS A 66 -10.70 -4.51 16.99
C LYS A 66 -9.47 -4.10 16.17
N GLY A 67 -9.06 -2.83 16.23
CA GLY A 67 -8.00 -2.31 15.38
C GLY A 67 -8.54 -1.74 14.07
N GLY A 68 -7.72 -1.76 13.02
CA GLY A 68 -8.06 -1.18 11.72
C GLY A 68 -7.53 -1.99 10.55
N VAL A 69 -8.00 -1.66 9.36
CA VAL A 69 -7.46 -2.18 8.10
C VAL A 69 -6.70 -1.08 7.38
N ALA A 70 -5.44 -1.32 7.09
CA ALA A 70 -4.62 -0.46 6.26
C ALA A 70 -4.48 -1.09 4.86
N GLY A 71 -4.89 -0.36 3.83
CA GLY A 71 -4.72 -0.75 2.44
C GLY A 71 -3.59 0.03 1.79
N GLY A 72 -2.66 -0.67 1.16
CA GLY A 72 -1.50 -0.03 0.57
C GLY A 72 -0.66 -0.92 -0.31
N SER A 73 0.53 -0.45 -0.65
CA SER A 73 1.48 -1.18 -1.49
C SER A 73 2.81 -1.37 -0.76
N ILE A 74 3.32 -2.60 -0.78
CA ILE A 74 4.64 -2.91 -0.24
C ILE A 74 5.69 -2.43 -1.24
N LEU A 75 6.64 -1.63 -0.77
CA LEU A 75 7.75 -1.13 -1.58
C LEU A 75 8.94 -2.07 -1.55
N THR A 76 9.31 -2.54 -0.36
CA THR A 76 10.46 -3.39 -0.10
C THR A 76 10.13 -4.45 0.93
N GLY A 77 10.91 -5.52 0.97
CA GLY A 77 10.84 -6.57 1.97
C GLY A 77 9.59 -7.45 1.86
N ILE A 78 9.40 -8.29 2.84
CA ILE A 78 8.29 -9.27 2.93
C ILE A 78 7.59 -9.07 4.26
N LEU A 79 6.28 -8.92 4.25
CA LEU A 79 5.44 -8.88 5.44
C LEU A 79 4.79 -10.25 5.68
N LYS A 80 4.77 -10.69 6.94
CA LYS A 80 4.19 -11.98 7.35
C LYS A 80 3.14 -11.78 8.43
N LEU A 81 2.29 -12.76 8.58
CA LEU A 81 1.35 -12.82 9.71
C LEU A 81 2.11 -12.85 11.03
N GLY A 82 1.68 -12.05 11.99
CA GLY A 82 2.30 -11.95 13.32
C GLY A 82 3.46 -10.97 13.42
N ASP A 83 3.93 -10.41 12.30
CA ASP A 83 4.99 -9.40 12.33
C ASP A 83 4.55 -8.16 13.12
N GLU A 84 5.47 -7.63 13.93
CA GLU A 84 5.30 -6.34 14.58
C GLU A 84 5.66 -5.23 13.59
N ILE A 85 4.79 -4.26 13.48
CA ILE A 85 4.92 -3.13 12.57
C ILE A 85 4.88 -1.80 13.32
N GLU A 86 5.59 -0.84 12.77
CA GLU A 86 5.57 0.55 13.23
C GLU A 86 4.82 1.40 12.21
N ILE A 87 3.79 2.10 12.65
CA ILE A 87 2.96 2.98 11.81
C ILE A 87 3.40 4.41 12.05
N ARG A 88 3.88 5.06 11.01
CA ARG A 88 4.30 6.47 11.02
C ARG A 88 3.39 7.32 10.13
N PRO A 89 3.14 8.56 10.46
CA PRO A 89 3.66 9.35 11.59
C PRO A 89 3.10 8.97 12.96
N GLY A 90 2.08 8.11 13.02
CA GLY A 90 1.41 7.74 14.25
C GLY A 90 0.49 8.83 14.76
N VAL A 91 0.51 9.08 16.08
CA VAL A 91 -0.28 10.15 16.71
C VAL A 91 0.47 11.47 16.53
N VAL A 92 -0.16 12.40 15.84
CA VAL A 92 0.39 13.74 15.62
C VAL A 92 -0.25 14.71 16.60
N THR A 93 0.57 15.33 17.45
CA THR A 93 0.15 16.36 18.39
C THR A 93 0.81 17.68 18.03
N LYS A 94 0.10 18.79 18.29
CA LYS A 94 0.63 20.13 18.10
C LYS A 94 0.64 20.84 19.43
N ASP A 95 1.81 21.31 19.86
CA ASP A 95 1.97 22.07 21.08
C ASP A 95 1.43 23.51 20.94
N ALA A 96 1.26 24.20 22.06
CA ALA A 96 0.83 25.60 22.08
C ALA A 96 1.73 26.53 21.26
N ASP A 97 3.01 26.19 21.12
CA ASP A 97 4.01 26.93 20.33
C ASP A 97 3.96 26.57 18.82
N GLY A 98 3.03 25.72 18.39
CA GLY A 98 2.88 25.31 17.01
C GLY A 98 3.85 24.22 16.54
N ARG A 99 4.66 23.64 17.43
CA ARG A 99 5.55 22.51 17.11
C ARG A 99 4.75 21.23 17.00
N MET A 100 5.04 20.47 15.94
CA MET A 100 4.42 19.15 15.72
C MET A 100 5.29 18.07 16.35
N SER A 101 4.68 17.19 17.13
CA SER A 101 5.26 15.98 17.69
C SER A 101 4.56 14.76 17.11
N CYS A 102 5.32 13.73 16.76
CA CYS A 102 4.80 12.49 16.17
C CYS A 102 5.22 11.31 17.05
N ILE A 103 4.25 10.55 17.51
CA ILE A 103 4.47 9.34 18.31
C ILE A 103 4.08 8.14 17.46
N PRO A 104 5.04 7.28 17.08
CA PRO A 104 4.75 6.10 16.26
C PRO A 104 3.80 5.15 16.99
N ILE A 105 2.94 4.50 16.22
CA ILE A 105 2.02 3.46 16.72
C ILE A 105 2.65 2.11 16.41
N PHE A 106 2.77 1.26 17.42
CA PHE A 106 3.20 -0.12 17.26
C PHE A 106 1.97 -1.02 17.15
N SER A 107 2.05 -1.97 16.24
CA SER A 107 0.93 -2.83 15.92
C SER A 107 1.42 -4.21 15.50
N ARG A 108 0.51 -5.18 15.44
CA ARG A 108 0.81 -6.53 14.95
C ARG A 108 -0.12 -6.88 13.80
N ILE A 109 0.43 -7.51 12.76
CA ILE A 109 -0.33 -7.99 11.62
C ILE A 109 -1.13 -9.22 12.04
N VAL A 110 -2.45 -9.14 11.91
CA VAL A 110 -3.36 -10.26 12.21
C VAL A 110 -3.72 -11.00 10.93
N THR A 111 -4.07 -10.26 9.87
CA THR A 111 -4.37 -10.86 8.57
C THR A 111 -3.82 -10.00 7.43
N LEU A 112 -3.50 -10.68 6.33
CA LEU A 112 -3.05 -10.07 5.08
C LEU A 112 -4.00 -10.50 3.96
N PHE A 113 -4.45 -9.54 3.17
CA PHE A 113 -5.35 -9.78 2.04
C PHE A 113 -4.80 -9.20 0.75
N ALA A 114 -4.99 -9.92 -0.33
CA ALA A 114 -4.92 -9.38 -1.68
C ALA A 114 -6.26 -9.64 -2.35
N GLU A 115 -7.02 -8.58 -2.61
CA GLU A 115 -8.40 -8.66 -3.06
C GLU A 115 -9.27 -9.49 -2.09
N GLN A 116 -9.68 -10.70 -2.46
CA GLN A 116 -10.49 -11.61 -1.65
C GLN A 116 -9.70 -12.83 -1.14
N ASN A 117 -8.36 -12.82 -1.31
CA ASN A 117 -7.52 -13.94 -0.94
C ASN A 117 -6.77 -13.65 0.36
N ASP A 118 -6.86 -14.58 1.30
CA ASP A 118 -6.03 -14.60 2.49
C ASP A 118 -4.59 -14.98 2.17
N LEU A 119 -3.65 -14.21 2.66
CA LEU A 119 -2.23 -14.42 2.44
C LEU A 119 -1.51 -14.78 3.75
N LYS A 120 -0.57 -15.71 3.69
CA LYS A 120 0.35 -16.01 4.80
C LYS A 120 1.52 -15.03 4.85
N PHE A 121 1.91 -14.51 3.71
CA PHE A 121 2.93 -13.47 3.55
C PHE A 121 2.60 -12.61 2.32
N ALA A 122 3.09 -11.38 2.30
CA ALA A 122 2.91 -10.46 1.20
C ALA A 122 4.26 -9.89 0.75
N VAL A 123 4.41 -9.74 -0.55
CA VAL A 123 5.63 -9.27 -1.22
C VAL A 123 5.37 -7.96 -1.96
N PRO A 124 6.42 -7.22 -2.36
CA PRO A 124 6.28 -6.01 -3.16
C PRO A 124 5.55 -6.25 -4.47
N GLY A 125 4.55 -5.43 -4.75
CA GLY A 125 3.67 -5.48 -5.93
C GLY A 125 2.22 -5.41 -5.49
N GLY A 126 1.31 -4.97 -6.32
CA GLY A 126 -0.12 -4.95 -6.05
C GLY A 126 -0.58 -4.15 -4.82
N LEU A 127 -1.88 -4.22 -4.55
CA LEU A 127 -2.49 -3.66 -3.34
C LEU A 127 -2.72 -4.76 -2.31
N ILE A 128 -2.29 -4.49 -1.08
CA ILE A 128 -2.41 -5.40 0.05
C ILE A 128 -3.25 -4.73 1.13
N GLY A 129 -4.22 -5.45 1.67
CA GLY A 129 -4.95 -5.09 2.88
C GLY A 129 -4.32 -5.75 4.10
N ILE A 130 -4.03 -4.98 5.12
CA ILE A 130 -3.47 -5.44 6.39
C ILE A 130 -4.48 -5.15 7.50
N PHE A 131 -4.99 -6.19 8.14
CA PHE A 131 -5.69 -6.03 9.41
C PHE A 131 -4.66 -6.10 10.54
N HIS A 132 -4.65 -5.09 11.38
CA HIS A 132 -3.69 -4.97 12.47
C HIS A 132 -4.38 -4.59 13.78
N VAL A 133 -3.79 -5.00 14.88
CA VAL A 133 -4.24 -4.69 16.24
C VAL A 133 -3.15 -3.86 16.92
N VAL A 134 -3.52 -2.72 17.49
CA VAL A 134 -2.61 -1.83 18.20
C VAL A 134 -2.06 -2.56 19.42
N LEU A 135 -0.74 -2.52 19.58
CA LEU A 135 -0.05 -3.04 20.76
C LEU A 135 0.03 -1.92 21.80
N GLU A 136 -0.60 -2.11 22.95
CA GLU A 136 -0.33 -1.27 24.11
C GLU A 136 1.10 -1.55 24.57
N ARG A 137 1.99 -0.58 24.35
CA ARG A 137 3.30 -0.58 25.01
C ARG A 137 3.14 0.22 26.31
N CYS A 138 3.21 -0.48 27.44
CA CYS A 138 3.37 0.09 28.78
C CYS A 138 4.70 0.85 28.88
#